data_f42037944265dcb576083b1330bcb39f
#
_entry.id   f42037944265dcb576083b1330bcb39f
#
_cell.length_a   1.000
_cell.length_b   1.000
_cell.length_c   1.000
_cell.angle_alpha   90.00
_cell.angle_beta   90.00
_cell.angle_gamma   90.00
#
_symmetry.space_group_name_H-M   'P 1'
#
loop_
_entity.id
_entity.type
_entity.pdbx_description
1 polymer ?
#
loop_
_entity_poly.entity_id
_entity_poly.type
_entity_poly.pdbx_seq_one_letter_code
_entity_poly.pdbx_strand_id
1 'polypeptide(L)'
;FEKAVNILRTPGCDRSVFFPYMQAGLVYLVKNQTLIYDCGVLYRKPMYLAESESAEKLLRLLWDGQKQKLTKDKIDAALVEAEKRQKLALSKEQRNAVSYALTETVSIITGGPGTGKTCLLQVLICAEEMLHPEGKLTLCAPTGRAARKMAESTGKVAVTMHHLLEIRQEEQEREEEEELKLSTDLVIVDECSMVSMQLLYALLKALDKGTRLVLIGDCDQLPSVQAGNVFADLIGSQVFPVTYLTKTFRQKQGSAILTNASCVNRGRGRFLWNTDCMLCQTWQEEDTLDGLLQVIRALQKQGISSKAMQV
;
A
#
# COMPACT_ATOMS: atom_id res chain seq x y z
N PHE A 1 -20.56 7.63 16.98
CA PHE A 1 -19.50 7.82 17.98
C PHE A 1 -19.02 9.28 18.02
N GLU A 2 -18.60 9.90 16.90
CA GLU A 2 -18.15 11.30 16.85
C GLU A 2 -19.17 12.29 17.40
N LYS A 3 -20.46 12.15 17.06
CA LYS A 3 -21.51 13.01 17.64
C LYS A 3 -21.60 12.85 19.16
N ALA A 4 -21.48 11.62 19.68
CA ALA A 4 -21.50 11.35 21.13
C ALA A 4 -20.25 11.93 21.81
N VAL A 5 -19.06 11.80 21.20
CA VAL A 5 -17.82 12.39 21.69
C VAL A 5 -17.89 13.93 21.70
N ASN A 6 -18.48 14.53 20.65
CA ASN A 6 -18.65 15.97 20.58
C ASN A 6 -19.61 16.50 21.64
N ILE A 7 -20.72 15.78 21.95
CA ILE A 7 -21.61 16.11 23.05
C ILE A 7 -20.86 16.08 24.39
N LEU A 8 -20.00 15.09 24.62
CA LEU A 8 -19.18 14.97 25.85
C LEU A 8 -18.11 16.07 25.98
N ARG A 9 -17.72 16.70 24.87
CA ARG A 9 -16.78 17.84 24.84
C ARG A 9 -17.47 19.19 25.01
N THR A 10 -18.81 19.24 24.92
CA THR A 10 -19.55 20.49 25.07
C THR A 10 -19.45 20.99 26.51
N PRO A 11 -19.07 22.25 26.76
CA PRO A 11 -19.06 22.83 28.10
C PRO A 11 -20.46 22.74 28.73
N GLY A 12 -20.52 22.23 29.98
CA GLY A 12 -21.80 22.05 30.69
C GLY A 12 -22.48 20.69 30.52
N CYS A 13 -21.91 19.77 29.75
CA CYS A 13 -22.42 18.39 29.66
C CYS A 13 -22.08 17.61 30.94
N ASP A 14 -23.10 17.16 31.65
CA ASP A 14 -22.92 16.30 32.84
C ASP A 14 -22.58 14.88 32.43
N ARG A 15 -21.30 14.53 32.50
CA ARG A 15 -20.77 13.22 32.13
C ARG A 15 -21.38 12.10 32.94
N SER A 16 -21.78 12.36 34.20
CA SER A 16 -22.36 11.34 35.09
C SER A 16 -23.73 10.87 34.60
N VAL A 17 -24.46 11.73 33.91
CA VAL A 17 -25.77 11.40 33.34
C VAL A 17 -25.61 10.67 32.00
N PHE A 18 -24.73 11.14 31.13
CA PHE A 18 -24.60 10.58 29.77
C PHE A 18 -23.84 9.26 29.70
N PHE A 19 -22.88 9.03 30.59
CA PHE A 19 -22.02 7.84 30.54
C PHE A 19 -22.82 6.52 30.69
N PRO A 20 -23.77 6.37 31.61
CA PRO A 20 -24.60 5.18 31.72
C PRO A 20 -25.44 4.88 30.44
N TYR A 21 -26.01 5.94 29.83
CA TYR A 21 -26.78 5.78 28.57
C TYR A 21 -25.90 5.36 27.41
N MET A 22 -24.67 5.90 27.31
CA MET A 22 -23.71 5.45 26.32
C MET A 22 -23.30 4.00 26.50
N GLN A 23 -23.04 3.58 27.74
CA GLN A 23 -22.74 2.18 28.03
C GLN A 23 -23.91 1.26 27.67
N ALA A 24 -25.14 1.61 28.05
CA ALA A 24 -26.32 0.83 27.70
C ALA A 24 -26.50 0.75 26.19
N GLY A 25 -26.29 1.85 25.46
CA GLY A 25 -26.35 1.89 24.00
C GLY A 25 -25.29 1.01 23.35
N LEU A 26 -24.04 1.03 23.84
CA LEU A 26 -22.98 0.15 23.33
C LEU A 26 -23.29 -1.33 23.59
N VAL A 27 -23.75 -1.67 24.80
CA VAL A 27 -24.18 -3.05 25.15
C VAL A 27 -25.32 -3.51 24.22
N TYR A 28 -26.29 -2.63 23.96
CA TYR A 28 -27.40 -2.92 23.04
C TYR A 28 -26.89 -3.20 21.63
N LEU A 29 -25.99 -2.34 21.07
CA LEU A 29 -25.42 -2.51 19.74
C LEU A 29 -24.57 -3.78 19.60
N VAL A 30 -23.85 -4.17 20.67
CA VAL A 30 -23.10 -5.44 20.70
C VAL A 30 -24.05 -6.63 20.76
N LYS A 31 -25.09 -6.59 21.61
CA LYS A 31 -26.10 -7.66 21.69
C LYS A 31 -26.82 -7.89 20.37
N ASN A 32 -27.10 -6.83 19.63
CA ASN A 32 -27.76 -6.91 18.31
C ASN A 32 -26.77 -7.14 17.17
N GLN A 33 -25.49 -7.43 17.46
CA GLN A 33 -24.46 -7.71 16.47
C GLN A 33 -24.23 -6.57 15.44
N THR A 34 -24.63 -5.34 15.77
CA THR A 34 -24.28 -4.14 14.97
C THR A 34 -22.83 -3.76 15.18
N LEU A 35 -22.36 -3.92 16.43
CA LEU A 35 -20.96 -3.82 16.80
C LEU A 35 -20.47 -5.19 17.31
N ILE A 36 -19.20 -5.45 17.08
CA ILE A 36 -18.50 -6.62 17.62
C ILE A 36 -17.47 -6.15 18.64
N TYR A 37 -17.48 -6.72 19.83
CA TYR A 37 -16.47 -6.49 20.84
C TYR A 37 -15.50 -7.67 20.85
N ASP A 38 -14.26 -7.41 20.53
CA ASP A 38 -13.20 -8.42 20.51
C ASP A 38 -11.90 -7.84 21.04
N CYS A 39 -11.22 -8.59 21.91
CA CYS A 39 -9.91 -8.23 22.49
C CYS A 39 -9.81 -6.79 23.00
N GLY A 40 -10.87 -6.24 23.63
CA GLY A 40 -10.90 -4.89 24.17
C GLY A 40 -11.21 -3.78 23.17
N VAL A 41 -11.48 -4.13 21.92
CA VAL A 41 -11.79 -3.20 20.83
C VAL A 41 -13.24 -3.38 20.35
N LEU A 42 -13.89 -2.27 19.98
CA LEU A 42 -15.21 -2.26 19.38
C LEU A 42 -15.09 -2.04 17.87
N TYR A 43 -15.60 -2.99 17.11
CA TYR A 43 -15.64 -2.96 15.65
C TYR A 43 -17.05 -2.74 15.12
N ARG A 44 -17.15 -2.05 13.98
CA ARG A 44 -18.32 -2.20 13.13
C ARG A 44 -18.28 -3.60 12.53
N LYS A 45 -19.42 -4.34 12.54
CA LYS A 45 -19.45 -5.73 12.05
C LYS A 45 -18.81 -5.92 10.66
N PRO A 46 -19.07 -5.08 9.62
CA PRO A 46 -18.43 -5.26 8.30
C PRO A 46 -16.91 -5.14 8.36
N MET A 47 -16.37 -4.29 9.24
CA MET A 47 -14.90 -4.11 9.37
C MET A 47 -14.27 -5.31 10.07
N TYR A 48 -14.92 -5.83 11.12
CA TYR A 48 -14.47 -7.04 11.79
C TYR A 48 -14.41 -8.23 10.83
N LEU A 49 -15.48 -8.42 10.04
CA LEU A 49 -15.53 -9.49 9.05
C LEU A 49 -14.45 -9.32 7.98
N ALA A 50 -14.28 -8.11 7.47
CA ALA A 50 -13.24 -7.82 6.48
C ALA A 50 -11.83 -8.16 7.01
N GLU A 51 -11.54 -7.84 8.27
CA GLU A 51 -10.24 -8.12 8.89
C GLU A 51 -10.07 -9.63 9.15
N SER A 52 -11.02 -10.27 9.83
CA SER A 52 -10.92 -11.69 10.19
C SER A 52 -10.92 -12.62 8.97
N GLU A 53 -11.78 -12.38 7.99
CA GLU A 53 -11.83 -13.19 6.78
C GLU A 53 -10.61 -12.94 5.87
N SER A 54 -10.07 -11.71 5.86
CA SER A 54 -8.81 -11.43 5.14
C SER A 54 -7.65 -12.21 5.74
N ALA A 55 -7.54 -12.24 7.07
CA ALA A 55 -6.50 -13.02 7.74
C ALA A 55 -6.66 -14.51 7.44
N GLU A 56 -7.87 -15.06 7.51
CA GLU A 56 -8.14 -16.46 7.18
C GLU A 56 -7.77 -16.79 5.72
N LYS A 57 -8.17 -15.94 4.76
CA LYS A 57 -7.86 -16.16 3.34
C LYS A 57 -6.37 -16.08 3.05
N LEU A 58 -5.65 -15.15 3.66
CA LEU A 58 -4.20 -15.05 3.54
C LEU A 58 -3.49 -16.28 4.12
N LEU A 59 -3.92 -16.79 5.27
CA LEU A 59 -3.40 -18.04 5.84
C LEU A 59 -3.72 -19.25 4.96
N ARG A 60 -4.90 -19.32 4.36
CA ARG A 60 -5.25 -20.36 3.40
C ARG A 60 -4.36 -20.30 2.16
N LEU A 61 -4.06 -19.11 1.61
CA LEU A 61 -3.10 -18.97 0.51
C LEU A 61 -1.71 -19.51 0.88
N LEU A 62 -1.28 -19.33 2.12
CA LEU A 62 0.00 -19.87 2.59
C LEU A 62 0.00 -21.39 2.74
N TRP A 63 -1.06 -21.98 3.29
CA TRP A 63 -1.12 -23.41 3.62
C TRP A 63 -1.56 -24.28 2.44
N ASP A 64 -2.57 -23.81 1.68
CA ASP A 64 -3.11 -24.53 0.54
C ASP A 64 -2.35 -24.20 -0.76
N GLY A 65 -1.61 -23.10 -0.78
CA GLY A 65 -0.84 -22.64 -1.93
C GLY A 65 0.31 -23.62 -2.22
N GLN A 66 0.33 -24.12 -3.44
CA GLN A 66 1.47 -24.90 -3.89
C GLN A 66 2.65 -23.95 -4.11
N LYS A 67 3.64 -24.00 -3.21
CA LYS A 67 4.93 -23.35 -3.49
C LYS A 67 5.43 -23.84 -4.83
N GLN A 68 5.79 -22.91 -5.69
CA GLN A 68 6.36 -23.25 -6.99
C GLN A 68 7.60 -24.12 -6.79
N LYS A 69 7.59 -25.34 -7.32
CA LYS A 69 8.73 -26.27 -7.26
C LYS A 69 9.83 -25.84 -8.25
N LEU A 70 10.19 -24.57 -8.23
CA LEU A 70 11.30 -24.06 -9.02
C LEU A 70 12.61 -24.36 -8.29
N THR A 71 13.55 -24.95 -9.01
CA THR A 71 14.90 -25.13 -8.48
C THR A 71 15.60 -23.77 -8.43
N LYS A 72 16.49 -23.61 -7.46
CA LYS A 72 17.27 -22.38 -7.31
C LYS A 72 18.00 -22.00 -8.60
N ASP A 73 18.58 -22.99 -9.29
CA ASP A 73 19.32 -22.79 -10.53
C ASP A 73 18.43 -22.22 -11.66
N LYS A 74 17.16 -22.65 -11.74
CA LYS A 74 16.19 -22.12 -12.71
C LYS A 74 15.84 -20.67 -12.40
N ILE A 75 15.66 -20.34 -11.12
CA ILE A 75 15.37 -18.97 -10.69
C ILE A 75 16.56 -18.07 -10.98
N ASP A 76 17.77 -18.49 -10.60
CA ASP A 76 18.99 -17.71 -10.83
C ASP A 76 19.24 -17.49 -12.34
N ALA A 77 19.02 -18.51 -13.16
CA ALA A 77 19.11 -18.40 -14.62
C ALA A 77 18.08 -17.43 -15.20
N ALA A 78 16.82 -17.51 -14.76
CA ALA A 78 15.76 -16.59 -15.19
C ALA A 78 16.04 -15.15 -14.76
N LEU A 79 16.56 -14.94 -13.54
CA LEU A 79 16.96 -13.63 -13.04
C LEU A 79 18.08 -13.01 -13.88
N VAL A 80 19.14 -13.77 -14.16
CA VAL A 80 20.27 -13.29 -14.97
C VAL A 80 19.82 -12.92 -16.38
N GLU A 81 18.98 -13.74 -16.99
CA GLU A 81 18.46 -13.46 -18.33
C GLU A 81 17.48 -12.28 -18.33
N ALA A 82 16.63 -12.15 -17.30
CA ALA A 82 15.71 -11.02 -17.16
C ALA A 82 16.47 -9.70 -16.96
N GLU A 83 17.50 -9.66 -16.10
CA GLU A 83 18.37 -8.49 -15.94
C GLU A 83 19.03 -8.09 -17.25
N LYS A 84 19.50 -9.07 -18.02
CA LYS A 84 20.12 -8.82 -19.34
C LYS A 84 19.13 -8.22 -20.34
N ARG A 85 17.91 -8.78 -20.42
CA ARG A 85 16.84 -8.28 -21.31
C ARG A 85 16.40 -6.88 -20.94
N GLN A 86 16.25 -6.62 -19.65
CA GLN A 86 15.85 -5.32 -19.14
C GLN A 86 17.01 -4.30 -19.09
N LYS A 87 18.25 -4.73 -19.34
CA LYS A 87 19.48 -3.94 -19.19
C LYS A 87 19.60 -3.33 -17.80
N LEU A 88 19.21 -4.07 -16.79
CA LEU A 88 19.19 -3.68 -15.38
C LEU A 88 20.07 -4.64 -14.58
N ALA A 89 20.69 -4.14 -13.51
CA ALA A 89 21.41 -4.97 -12.54
C ALA A 89 20.75 -4.78 -11.17
N LEU A 90 20.21 -5.85 -10.63
CA LEU A 90 19.57 -5.83 -9.31
C LEU A 90 20.60 -5.93 -8.18
N SER A 91 20.35 -5.25 -7.07
CA SER A 91 21.08 -5.48 -5.83
C SER A 91 20.75 -6.86 -5.26
N LYS A 92 21.54 -7.31 -4.27
CA LYS A 92 21.27 -8.57 -3.57
C LYS A 92 19.88 -8.59 -2.93
N GLU A 93 19.47 -7.48 -2.32
CA GLU A 93 18.14 -7.34 -1.71
C GLU A 93 17.03 -7.47 -2.77
N GLN A 94 17.19 -6.80 -3.91
CA GLN A 94 16.22 -6.86 -5.00
C GLN A 94 16.16 -8.26 -5.63
N ARG A 95 17.29 -8.95 -5.81
CA ARG A 95 17.30 -10.35 -6.29
C ARG A 95 16.58 -11.30 -5.32
N ASN A 96 16.79 -11.13 -4.01
CA ASN A 96 16.06 -11.89 -3.00
C ASN A 96 14.56 -11.64 -3.07
N ALA A 97 14.16 -10.37 -3.23
CA ALA A 97 12.76 -10.00 -3.36
C ALA A 97 12.09 -10.68 -4.57
N VAL A 98 12.74 -10.65 -5.74
CA VAL A 98 12.24 -11.35 -6.94
C VAL A 98 12.20 -12.85 -6.71
N SER A 99 13.22 -13.44 -6.09
CA SER A 99 13.24 -14.89 -5.79
C SER A 99 12.06 -15.29 -4.91
N TYR A 100 11.75 -14.53 -3.83
CA TYR A 100 10.57 -14.81 -3.01
C TYR A 100 9.26 -14.62 -3.79
N ALA A 101 9.15 -13.58 -4.60
CA ALA A 101 7.97 -13.34 -5.43
C ALA A 101 7.71 -14.47 -6.44
N LEU A 102 8.75 -15.14 -6.92
CA LEU A 102 8.68 -16.28 -7.84
C LEU A 102 8.35 -17.60 -7.15
N THR A 103 8.66 -17.76 -5.86
CA THR A 103 8.56 -19.05 -5.15
C THR A 103 7.45 -19.10 -4.11
N GLU A 104 7.19 -18.00 -3.44
CA GLU A 104 6.23 -17.96 -2.33
C GLU A 104 4.83 -17.62 -2.82
N THR A 105 3.83 -18.11 -2.11
CA THR A 105 2.43 -17.84 -2.45
C THR A 105 2.02 -16.39 -2.12
N VAL A 106 2.57 -15.85 -1.04
CA VAL A 106 2.42 -14.44 -0.66
C VAL A 106 3.80 -13.89 -0.33
N SER A 107 4.17 -12.77 -0.92
CA SER A 107 5.43 -12.08 -0.62
C SER A 107 5.24 -10.56 -0.54
N ILE A 108 6.01 -9.92 0.33
CA ILE A 108 5.92 -8.49 0.59
C ILE A 108 7.27 -7.84 0.28
N ILE A 109 7.23 -6.74 -0.47
CA ILE A 109 8.41 -5.96 -0.84
C ILE A 109 8.19 -4.53 -0.37
N THR A 110 8.99 -4.07 0.57
CA THR A 110 8.90 -2.72 1.10
C THR A 110 10.19 -1.95 0.87
N GLY A 111 10.07 -0.68 0.58
CA GLY A 111 11.23 0.21 0.43
C GLY A 111 10.82 1.63 0.12
N GLY A 112 11.61 2.57 0.58
CA GLY A 112 11.38 3.99 0.39
C GLY A 112 11.48 4.47 -1.07
N PRO A 113 11.30 5.76 -1.31
CA PRO A 113 11.43 6.33 -2.64
C PRO A 113 12.87 6.17 -3.16
N GLY A 114 12.99 5.79 -4.43
CA GLY A 114 14.30 5.62 -5.08
C GLY A 114 15.04 4.33 -4.77
N THR A 115 14.43 3.36 -4.07
CA THR A 115 15.03 2.03 -3.82
C THR A 115 14.94 1.07 -5.01
N GLY A 116 14.40 1.52 -6.14
CA GLY A 116 14.36 0.74 -7.38
C GLY A 116 13.22 -0.27 -7.47
N LYS A 117 12.10 -0.07 -6.74
CA LYS A 117 10.90 -0.93 -6.84
C LYS A 117 10.43 -1.11 -8.28
N THR A 118 10.45 -0.05 -9.09
CA THR A 118 10.05 -0.11 -10.50
C THR A 118 10.98 -1.00 -11.34
N CYS A 119 12.31 -0.88 -11.14
CA CYS A 119 13.29 -1.73 -11.84
C CYS A 119 13.15 -3.21 -11.42
N LEU A 120 12.94 -3.43 -10.12
CA LEU A 120 12.67 -4.77 -9.60
C LEU A 120 11.42 -5.36 -10.23
N LEU A 121 10.34 -4.60 -10.34
CA LEU A 121 9.08 -5.02 -10.94
C LEU A 121 9.25 -5.43 -12.41
N GLN A 122 10.03 -4.67 -13.20
CA GLN A 122 10.33 -5.00 -14.60
C GLN A 122 11.06 -6.36 -14.73
N VAL A 123 12.06 -6.59 -13.86
CA VAL A 123 12.81 -7.85 -13.86
C VAL A 123 11.93 -9.00 -13.36
N LEU A 124 11.10 -8.79 -12.32
CA LEU A 124 10.16 -9.78 -11.82
C LEU A 124 9.19 -10.24 -12.90
N ILE A 125 8.56 -9.31 -13.60
CA ILE A 125 7.61 -9.65 -14.68
C ILE A 125 8.32 -10.41 -15.80
N CYS A 126 9.51 -9.96 -16.22
CA CYS A 126 10.27 -10.63 -17.27
C CYS A 126 10.68 -12.05 -16.86
N ALA A 127 11.11 -12.26 -15.62
CA ALA A 127 11.45 -13.59 -15.10
C ALA A 127 10.22 -14.50 -14.98
N GLU A 128 9.09 -13.95 -14.52
CA GLU A 128 7.82 -14.67 -14.42
C GLU A 128 7.34 -15.18 -15.79
N GLU A 129 7.37 -14.33 -16.81
CA GLU A 129 6.96 -14.71 -18.17
C GLU A 129 7.88 -15.78 -18.81
N MET A 130 9.16 -15.81 -18.42
CA MET A 130 10.08 -16.85 -18.88
C MET A 130 9.83 -18.18 -18.17
N LEU A 131 9.51 -18.15 -16.88
CA LEU A 131 9.27 -19.34 -16.09
C LEU A 131 7.87 -19.92 -16.30
N HIS A 132 6.89 -19.05 -16.58
CA HIS A 132 5.48 -19.40 -16.76
C HIS A 132 4.91 -18.70 -18.02
N PRO A 133 5.28 -19.16 -19.24
CA PRO A 133 4.87 -18.47 -20.49
C PRO A 133 3.36 -18.41 -20.70
N GLU A 134 2.63 -19.41 -20.21
CA GLU A 134 1.17 -19.49 -20.29
C GLU A 134 0.47 -18.92 -19.03
N GLY A 135 1.25 -18.48 -18.06
CA GLY A 135 0.74 -17.94 -16.79
C GLY A 135 0.10 -16.58 -16.97
N LYS A 136 -1.04 -16.40 -16.31
CA LYS A 136 -1.79 -15.14 -16.32
C LYS A 136 -1.30 -14.23 -15.21
N LEU A 137 -0.79 -13.06 -15.59
CA LEU A 137 -0.31 -12.02 -14.69
C LEU A 137 -1.30 -10.86 -14.64
N THR A 138 -1.67 -10.45 -13.44
CA THR A 138 -2.50 -9.27 -13.18
C THR A 138 -1.70 -8.22 -12.43
N LEU A 139 -1.64 -7.00 -12.98
CA LEU A 139 -0.99 -5.84 -12.38
C LEU A 139 -2.03 -4.83 -11.94
N CYS A 140 -1.99 -4.43 -10.68
CA CYS A 140 -2.91 -3.42 -10.17
C CYS A 140 -2.30 -2.51 -9.11
N ALA A 141 -2.98 -1.40 -8.86
CA ALA A 141 -2.60 -0.43 -7.83
C ALA A 141 -3.85 0.25 -7.25
N PRO A 142 -3.79 0.82 -6.04
CA PRO A 142 -4.95 1.45 -5.41
C PRO A 142 -5.41 2.73 -6.12
N THR A 143 -4.53 3.41 -6.85
CA THR A 143 -4.84 4.70 -7.51
C THR A 143 -4.58 4.65 -9.01
N GLY A 144 -5.34 5.47 -9.79
CA GLY A 144 -5.16 5.56 -11.23
C GLY A 144 -3.78 6.08 -11.66
N ARG A 145 -3.18 6.98 -10.85
CA ARG A 145 -1.82 7.48 -11.11
C ARG A 145 -0.79 6.35 -10.96
N ALA A 146 -0.90 5.55 -9.91
CA ALA A 146 0.01 4.42 -9.68
C ALA A 146 -0.16 3.34 -10.76
N ALA A 147 -1.39 2.97 -11.12
CA ALA A 147 -1.67 2.02 -12.17
C ALA A 147 -1.10 2.47 -13.53
N ARG A 148 -1.29 3.74 -13.90
CA ARG A 148 -0.72 4.31 -15.12
C ARG A 148 0.80 4.26 -15.11
N LYS A 149 1.44 4.68 -14.01
CA LYS A 149 2.90 4.64 -13.86
C LYS A 149 3.44 3.20 -13.95
N MET A 150 2.72 2.25 -13.36
CA MET A 150 3.04 0.82 -13.43
C MET A 150 2.96 0.33 -14.89
N ALA A 151 1.89 0.67 -15.62
CA ALA A 151 1.73 0.33 -17.03
C ALA A 151 2.84 0.94 -17.91
N GLU A 152 3.12 2.24 -17.73
CA GLU A 152 4.19 2.94 -18.49
C GLU A 152 5.57 2.33 -18.24
N SER A 153 5.87 1.96 -17.01
CA SER A 153 7.18 1.41 -16.65
C SER A 153 7.37 -0.04 -17.06
N THR A 154 6.32 -0.85 -17.08
CA THR A 154 6.40 -2.28 -17.38
C THR A 154 6.06 -2.61 -18.84
N GLY A 155 5.41 -1.69 -19.55
CA GLY A 155 4.85 -1.95 -20.88
C GLY A 155 3.67 -2.93 -20.88
N LYS A 156 3.10 -3.24 -19.72
CA LYS A 156 1.97 -4.16 -19.54
C LYS A 156 0.72 -3.39 -19.11
N VAL A 157 -0.44 -4.00 -19.31
CA VAL A 157 -1.70 -3.44 -18.82
C VAL A 157 -1.69 -3.51 -17.30
N ALA A 158 -1.91 -2.38 -16.65
CA ALA A 158 -2.13 -2.28 -15.22
C ALA A 158 -3.39 -1.46 -14.95
N VAL A 159 -4.20 -1.89 -14.00
CA VAL A 159 -5.51 -1.30 -13.70
C VAL A 159 -5.59 -0.88 -12.24
N THR A 160 -6.58 -0.06 -11.89
CA THR A 160 -6.84 0.22 -10.48
C THR A 160 -7.50 -1.00 -9.83
N MET A 161 -7.23 -1.21 -8.54
CA MET A 161 -7.90 -2.28 -7.78
C MET A 161 -9.42 -2.15 -7.84
N HIS A 162 -9.96 -0.94 -7.78
CA HIS A 162 -11.39 -0.70 -7.91
C HIS A 162 -11.93 -1.16 -9.27
N HIS A 163 -11.22 -0.86 -10.36
CA HIS A 163 -11.61 -1.32 -11.69
C HIS A 163 -11.47 -2.84 -11.84
N LEU A 164 -10.38 -3.42 -11.31
CA LEU A 164 -10.14 -4.86 -11.33
C LEU A 164 -11.26 -5.63 -10.61
N LEU A 165 -11.76 -5.08 -9.52
CA LEU A 165 -12.75 -5.69 -8.65
C LEU A 165 -14.19 -5.23 -8.97
N GLU A 166 -14.37 -4.44 -10.04
CA GLU A 166 -15.66 -3.89 -10.47
C GLU A 166 -16.41 -3.11 -9.38
N ILE A 167 -15.65 -2.57 -8.41
CA ILE A 167 -16.24 -1.80 -7.30
C ILE A 167 -16.67 -0.43 -7.83
N ARG A 168 -17.99 -0.19 -7.87
CA ARG A 168 -18.58 1.10 -8.19
C ARG A 168 -18.77 1.93 -6.92
N GLN A 169 -18.58 3.24 -7.01
CA GLN A 169 -18.67 4.13 -5.84
C GLN A 169 -20.07 4.22 -5.21
N GLU A 170 -21.11 3.79 -5.89
CA GLU A 170 -22.51 3.91 -5.46
C GLU A 170 -23.10 2.62 -4.86
N GLU A 171 -22.33 1.52 -4.76
CA GLU A 171 -22.87 0.23 -4.35
C GLU A 171 -22.50 -0.12 -2.91
N GLN A 172 -23.18 0.51 -1.96
CA GLN A 172 -23.15 0.09 -0.54
C GLN A 172 -24.16 -1.02 -0.18
N GLU A 173 -25.08 -1.37 -1.08
CA GLU A 173 -26.19 -2.30 -0.81
C GLU A 173 -26.52 -3.13 -2.05
N ARG A 174 -25.71 -4.15 -2.35
CA ARG A 174 -26.17 -5.26 -3.19
C ARG A 174 -26.12 -6.56 -2.41
N GLU A 175 -27.31 -7.08 -2.16
CA GLU A 175 -27.57 -8.47 -1.81
C GLU A 175 -27.26 -9.34 -3.03
N GLU A 176 -26.43 -10.39 -2.83
CA GLU A 176 -26.22 -11.52 -3.75
C GLU A 176 -25.74 -11.17 -5.18
N GLU A 177 -24.50 -10.68 -5.33
CA GLU A 177 -23.80 -10.76 -6.61
C GLU A 177 -22.95 -12.03 -6.68
N GLU A 178 -22.92 -12.67 -7.85
CA GLU A 178 -21.97 -13.74 -8.14
C GLU A 178 -20.56 -13.29 -7.73
N GLU A 179 -19.89 -14.07 -6.90
CA GLU A 179 -18.55 -13.74 -6.42
C GLU A 179 -17.61 -13.58 -7.63
N LEU A 180 -17.14 -12.37 -7.87
CA LEU A 180 -16.12 -12.12 -8.89
C LEU A 180 -14.91 -13.01 -8.62
N LYS A 181 -14.49 -13.80 -9.61
CA LYS A 181 -13.27 -14.60 -9.54
C LYS A 181 -12.27 -14.14 -10.59
N LEU A 182 -11.07 -13.86 -10.14
CA LEU A 182 -9.97 -13.46 -10.99
C LEU A 182 -9.24 -14.71 -11.49
N SER A 183 -9.43 -15.06 -12.75
CA SER A 183 -8.69 -16.15 -13.40
C SER A 183 -7.25 -15.69 -13.68
N THR A 184 -6.38 -15.75 -12.67
CA THR A 184 -4.99 -15.27 -12.73
C THR A 184 -4.08 -16.12 -11.84
N ASP A 185 -2.82 -16.31 -12.25
CA ASP A 185 -1.85 -17.13 -11.53
C ASP A 185 -0.98 -16.28 -10.59
N LEU A 186 -0.79 -15.00 -10.93
CA LEU A 186 -0.03 -14.04 -10.14
C LEU A 186 -0.70 -12.68 -10.15
N VAL A 187 -0.94 -12.11 -8.97
CA VAL A 187 -1.35 -10.73 -8.80
C VAL A 187 -0.22 -9.94 -8.16
N ILE A 188 0.14 -8.83 -8.78
CA ILE A 188 1.10 -7.86 -8.23
C ILE A 188 0.36 -6.57 -7.93
N VAL A 189 0.40 -6.14 -6.67
CA VAL A 189 -0.19 -4.89 -6.20
C VAL A 189 0.94 -3.92 -5.86
N ASP A 190 1.02 -2.78 -6.54
CA ASP A 190 1.97 -1.71 -6.20
C ASP A 190 1.29 -0.62 -5.36
N GLU A 191 2.09 0.18 -4.66
CA GLU A 191 1.65 1.23 -3.71
C GLU A 191 0.71 0.70 -2.61
N CYS A 192 1.01 -0.48 -2.06
CA CYS A 192 0.19 -1.17 -1.06
C CYS A 192 -0.01 -0.39 0.25
N SER A 193 0.82 0.60 0.57
CA SER A 193 0.62 1.49 1.72
C SER A 193 -0.74 2.19 1.70
N MET A 194 -1.30 2.41 0.50
CA MET A 194 -2.60 3.08 0.30
C MET A 194 -3.79 2.11 0.25
N VAL A 195 -3.58 0.80 0.39
CA VAL A 195 -4.64 -0.20 0.35
C VAL A 195 -5.38 -0.25 1.69
N SER A 196 -6.70 -0.05 1.64
CA SER A 196 -7.56 -0.16 2.82
C SER A 196 -7.92 -1.63 3.13
N MET A 197 -8.42 -1.88 4.35
CA MET A 197 -8.89 -3.21 4.74
C MET A 197 -10.00 -3.74 3.83
N GLN A 198 -10.94 -2.89 3.46
CA GLN A 198 -12.05 -3.27 2.58
C GLN A 198 -11.55 -3.64 1.17
N LEU A 199 -10.58 -2.88 0.65
CA LEU A 199 -10.01 -3.12 -0.67
C LEU A 199 -9.17 -4.41 -0.70
N LEU A 200 -8.39 -4.68 0.36
CA LEU A 200 -7.69 -5.95 0.52
C LEU A 200 -8.68 -7.12 0.60
N TYR A 201 -9.72 -6.97 1.42
CA TYR A 201 -10.75 -8.00 1.60
C TYR A 201 -11.42 -8.36 0.26
N ALA A 202 -11.82 -7.34 -0.51
CA ALA A 202 -12.43 -7.55 -1.83
C ALA A 202 -11.45 -8.27 -2.79
N LEU A 203 -10.17 -7.88 -2.79
CA LEU A 203 -9.16 -8.57 -3.59
C LEU A 203 -9.05 -10.04 -3.19
N LEU A 204 -8.88 -10.33 -1.90
CA LEU A 204 -8.72 -11.69 -1.41
C LEU A 204 -9.96 -12.57 -1.65
N LYS A 205 -11.16 -11.97 -1.68
CA LYS A 205 -12.37 -12.69 -2.09
C LYS A 205 -12.34 -13.11 -3.55
N ALA A 206 -11.78 -12.26 -4.40
CA ALA A 206 -11.71 -12.48 -5.84
C ALA A 206 -10.58 -13.45 -6.27
N LEU A 207 -9.59 -13.71 -5.41
CA LEU A 207 -8.48 -14.63 -5.74
C LEU A 207 -8.94 -16.09 -5.72
N ASP A 208 -8.50 -16.85 -6.72
CA ASP A 208 -8.65 -18.30 -6.76
C ASP A 208 -7.58 -19.00 -5.90
N LYS A 209 -7.85 -20.28 -5.59
CA LYS A 209 -6.87 -21.14 -4.93
C LYS A 209 -5.64 -21.30 -5.82
N GLY A 210 -4.47 -21.08 -5.24
CA GLY A 210 -3.19 -21.21 -5.95
C GLY A 210 -2.70 -19.94 -6.62
N THR A 211 -3.49 -18.85 -6.66
CA THR A 211 -3.02 -17.54 -7.09
C THR A 211 -1.93 -17.04 -6.15
N ARG A 212 -0.80 -16.62 -6.71
CA ARG A 212 0.28 -15.97 -5.95
C ARG A 212 0.01 -14.47 -5.83
N LEU A 213 0.39 -13.89 -4.70
CA LEU A 213 0.18 -12.48 -4.37
C LEU A 213 1.49 -11.79 -3.99
N VAL A 214 1.86 -10.77 -4.73
CA VAL A 214 3.02 -9.91 -4.45
C VAL A 214 2.53 -8.52 -4.08
N LEU A 215 2.85 -8.10 -2.86
CA LEU A 215 2.49 -6.79 -2.32
C LEU A 215 3.73 -5.89 -2.29
N ILE A 216 3.71 -4.81 -3.05
CA ILE A 216 4.82 -3.85 -3.15
C ILE A 216 4.37 -2.52 -2.58
N GLY A 217 5.18 -1.90 -1.71
CA GLY A 217 4.82 -0.62 -1.11
C GLY A 217 5.97 0.03 -0.37
N ASP A 218 5.62 0.99 0.45
CA ASP A 218 6.54 1.71 1.30
C ASP A 218 5.93 1.84 2.70
N CYS A 219 6.46 1.09 3.67
CA CYS A 219 5.93 1.08 5.04
C CYS A 219 6.09 2.41 5.78
N ASP A 220 6.92 3.31 5.26
CA ASP A 220 7.17 4.63 5.83
C ASP A 220 6.23 5.71 5.25
N GLN A 221 5.44 5.38 4.22
CA GLN A 221 4.42 6.27 3.68
C GLN A 221 3.15 6.30 4.54
N LEU A 222 2.35 7.36 4.33
CA LEU A 222 1.04 7.46 4.99
C LEU A 222 0.15 6.27 4.62
N PRO A 223 -0.58 5.71 5.59
CA PRO A 223 -1.52 4.65 5.33
C PRO A 223 -2.73 5.13 4.53
N SER A 224 -3.60 4.20 4.15
CA SER A 224 -4.88 4.49 3.51
C SER A 224 -5.69 5.51 4.32
N VAL A 225 -6.40 6.41 3.62
CA VAL A 225 -7.37 7.33 4.24
C VAL A 225 -8.56 6.57 4.83
N GLN A 226 -8.91 5.44 4.21
CA GLN A 226 -9.92 4.54 4.76
C GLN A 226 -9.35 3.65 5.87
N ALA A 227 -10.22 2.98 6.62
CA ALA A 227 -9.82 2.18 7.78
C ALA A 227 -8.86 1.03 7.41
N GLY A 228 -7.90 0.81 8.30
CA GLY A 228 -6.89 -0.24 8.25
C GLY A 228 -5.50 0.26 7.85
N ASN A 229 -4.48 -0.27 8.51
CA ASN A 229 -3.07 -0.08 8.16
C ASN A 229 -2.48 -1.38 7.62
N VAL A 230 -3.18 -1.92 6.62
CA VAL A 230 -3.02 -3.29 6.10
C VAL A 230 -1.57 -3.65 5.81
N PHE A 231 -0.85 -2.78 5.10
CA PHE A 231 0.52 -3.09 4.67
C PHE A 231 1.48 -3.19 5.85
N ALA A 232 1.38 -2.26 6.81
CA ALA A 232 2.19 -2.30 8.02
C ALA A 232 1.81 -3.47 8.94
N ASP A 233 0.52 -3.79 9.05
CA ASP A 233 0.03 -4.90 9.87
C ASP A 233 0.51 -6.26 9.30
N LEU A 234 0.47 -6.43 7.97
CA LEU A 234 1.01 -7.63 7.31
C LEU A 234 2.52 -7.78 7.52
N ILE A 235 3.28 -6.70 7.43
CA ILE A 235 4.72 -6.68 7.72
C ILE A 235 4.96 -7.02 9.20
N GLY A 236 4.20 -6.38 10.09
CA GLY A 236 4.32 -6.56 11.56
C GLY A 236 3.93 -7.95 12.03
N SER A 237 3.08 -8.67 11.30
CA SER A 237 2.69 -10.04 11.62
C SER A 237 3.85 -11.05 11.57
N GLN A 238 4.89 -10.76 10.80
CA GLN A 238 6.05 -11.64 10.56
C GLN A 238 5.68 -13.04 10.01
N VAL A 239 4.48 -13.18 9.47
CA VAL A 239 3.97 -14.45 8.91
C VAL A 239 4.45 -14.64 7.47
N PHE A 240 4.58 -13.54 6.73
CA PHE A 240 4.91 -13.54 5.31
C PHE A 240 6.39 -13.23 5.08
N PRO A 241 7.03 -13.75 4.02
CA PRO A 241 8.35 -13.30 3.61
C PRO A 241 8.31 -11.82 3.20
N VAL A 242 9.08 -11.02 3.94
CA VAL A 242 9.21 -9.57 3.71
C VAL A 242 10.63 -9.26 3.26
N THR A 243 10.76 -8.53 2.17
CA THR A 243 12.05 -7.99 1.73
C THR A 243 12.08 -6.47 1.88
N TYR A 244 13.05 -5.99 2.63
CA TYR A 244 13.31 -4.56 2.83
C TYR A 244 14.36 -4.09 1.83
N LEU A 245 13.98 -3.14 0.98
CA LEU A 245 14.90 -2.48 0.04
C LEU A 245 15.47 -1.23 0.71
N THR A 246 16.71 -1.32 1.15
CA THR A 246 17.36 -0.25 1.93
C THR A 246 18.25 0.64 1.07
N LYS A 247 18.78 0.12 -0.05
CA LYS A 247 19.69 0.83 -0.94
C LYS A 247 18.92 1.78 -1.87
N THR A 248 19.27 3.05 -1.84
CA THR A 248 18.68 4.09 -2.72
C THR A 248 19.55 4.32 -3.96
N PHE A 249 18.91 4.50 -5.13
CA PHE A 249 19.58 4.68 -6.43
C PHE A 249 19.25 6.02 -7.10
N ARG A 250 18.18 6.71 -6.69
CA ARG A 250 17.63 7.88 -7.39
C ARG A 250 18.31 9.19 -7.05
N GLN A 251 18.83 9.33 -5.85
CA GLN A 251 19.38 10.61 -5.37
C GLN A 251 20.86 10.47 -5.02
N LYS A 252 21.63 11.54 -5.30
CA LYS A 252 23.05 11.59 -4.93
C LYS A 252 23.20 11.44 -3.41
N GLN A 253 24.24 10.76 -2.97
CA GLN A 253 24.61 10.73 -1.55
C GLN A 253 24.74 12.18 -1.05
N GLY A 254 24.06 12.51 0.06
CA GLY A 254 24.06 13.86 0.63
C GLY A 254 22.84 14.73 0.30
N SER A 255 21.79 14.18 -0.36
CA SER A 255 20.54 14.90 -0.56
C SER A 255 19.90 15.27 0.77
N ALA A 256 19.58 16.57 0.97
CA ALA A 256 18.86 17.04 2.15
C ALA A 256 17.43 16.52 2.17
N ILE A 257 16.79 16.28 1.01
CA ILE A 257 15.45 15.71 0.91
C ILE A 257 15.40 14.32 1.57
N LEU A 258 16.33 13.43 1.23
CA LEU A 258 16.39 12.08 1.83
C LEU A 258 16.68 12.12 3.33
N THR A 259 17.64 12.95 3.72
CA THR A 259 18.03 13.10 5.13
C THR A 259 16.85 13.62 5.95
N ASN A 260 16.17 14.65 5.44
CA ASN A 260 15.03 15.26 6.11
C ASN A 260 13.83 14.30 6.18
N ALA A 261 13.52 13.58 5.10
CA ALA A 261 12.49 12.53 5.11
C ALA A 261 12.78 11.46 6.15
N SER A 262 14.04 10.99 6.26
CA SER A 262 14.44 10.04 7.31
C SER A 262 14.35 10.64 8.72
N CYS A 263 14.64 11.94 8.88
CA CYS A 263 14.48 12.64 10.15
C CYS A 263 13.00 12.72 10.57
N VAL A 264 12.11 13.09 9.64
CA VAL A 264 10.65 13.12 9.88
C VAL A 264 10.15 11.76 10.31
N ASN A 265 10.51 10.71 9.56
CA ASN A 265 10.07 9.34 9.84
C ASN A 265 10.53 8.85 11.24
N ARG A 266 11.71 9.29 11.70
CA ARG A 266 12.24 8.96 13.03
C ARG A 266 11.80 9.93 14.13
N GLY A 267 10.90 10.86 13.85
CA GLY A 267 10.45 11.89 14.81
C GLY A 267 11.55 12.88 15.23
N ARG A 268 12.60 13.07 14.40
CA ARG A 268 13.70 13.99 14.71
C ARG A 268 13.43 15.37 14.09
N GLY A 269 13.49 16.42 14.91
CA GLY A 269 13.18 17.79 14.50
C GLY A 269 14.35 18.60 13.88
N ARG A 270 15.51 17.98 13.61
CA ARG A 270 16.62 18.68 12.98
C ARG A 270 16.64 18.40 11.48
N PHE A 271 16.46 19.46 10.69
CA PHE A 271 16.44 19.38 9.23
C PHE A 271 17.70 20.03 8.63
N LEU A 272 18.13 19.46 7.50
CA LEU A 272 19.19 20.03 6.68
C LEU A 272 18.58 20.91 5.60
N TRP A 273 19.26 22.02 5.33
CA TRP A 273 18.90 22.99 4.31
C TRP A 273 20.02 23.05 3.28
N ASN A 274 19.68 22.93 2.04
CA ASN A 274 20.61 23.14 0.92
C ASN A 274 19.81 23.48 -0.35
N THR A 275 20.45 23.41 -1.52
CA THR A 275 19.84 23.75 -2.80
C THR A 275 18.71 22.83 -3.23
N ASP A 276 18.60 21.63 -2.68
CA ASP A 276 17.56 20.64 -3.01
C ASP A 276 16.43 20.56 -1.99
N CYS A 277 16.55 21.25 -0.86
CA CYS A 277 15.52 21.28 0.17
C CYS A 277 15.49 22.65 0.89
N MET A 278 14.35 23.31 0.85
CA MET A 278 14.11 24.59 1.51
C MET A 278 12.82 24.51 2.37
N LEU A 279 12.86 25.07 3.58
CA LEU A 279 11.68 25.25 4.44
C LEU A 279 11.25 26.71 4.43
N CYS A 280 9.97 26.95 4.25
CA CYS A 280 9.34 28.23 4.58
C CYS A 280 8.52 28.02 5.86
N GLN A 281 8.81 28.84 6.88
CA GLN A 281 8.01 28.87 8.10
C GLN A 281 6.96 29.99 7.96
N THR A 282 5.69 29.66 8.09
CA THR A 282 4.59 30.61 8.12
C THR A 282 3.87 30.50 9.46
N TRP A 283 3.34 31.62 9.97
CA TRP A 283 2.68 31.70 11.28
C TRP A 283 1.15 31.64 11.16
N GLN A 284 0.63 31.93 9.97
CA GLN A 284 -0.81 31.93 9.68
C GLN A 284 -1.06 31.24 8.34
N GLU A 285 -2.27 30.70 8.13
CA GLU A 285 -2.63 30.01 6.89
C GLU A 285 -2.57 30.92 5.66
N GLU A 286 -2.96 32.20 5.82
CA GLU A 286 -2.92 33.21 4.77
C GLU A 286 -1.49 33.49 4.29
N ASP A 287 -0.51 33.56 5.21
CA ASP A 287 0.91 33.72 4.89
C ASP A 287 1.46 32.52 4.11
N THR A 288 0.89 31.33 4.33
CA THR A 288 1.31 30.09 3.65
C THR A 288 1.01 30.15 2.16
N LEU A 289 -0.17 30.65 1.78
CA LEU A 289 -0.57 30.79 0.38
C LEU A 289 0.30 31.81 -0.34
N ASP A 290 0.53 32.97 0.27
CA ASP A 290 1.36 34.02 -0.30
C ASP A 290 2.82 33.58 -0.45
N GLY A 291 3.37 32.88 0.55
CA GLY A 291 4.69 32.29 0.48
C GLY A 291 4.83 31.26 -0.65
N LEU A 292 3.82 30.38 -0.81
CA LEU A 292 3.79 29.40 -1.90
C LEU A 292 3.74 30.11 -3.28
N LEU A 293 2.89 31.11 -3.44
CA LEU A 293 2.78 31.88 -4.68
C LEU A 293 4.06 32.61 -5.03
N GLN A 294 4.79 33.13 -4.04
CA GLN A 294 6.12 33.76 -4.26
C GLN A 294 7.13 32.72 -4.75
N VAL A 295 7.17 31.53 -4.17
CA VAL A 295 8.07 30.44 -4.62
C VAL A 295 7.73 30.02 -6.04
N ILE A 296 6.45 29.81 -6.36
CA ILE A 296 6.01 29.44 -7.71
C ILE A 296 6.43 30.48 -8.73
N ARG A 297 6.19 31.79 -8.45
CA ARG A 297 6.60 32.90 -9.32
C ARG A 297 8.12 32.96 -9.51
N ALA A 298 8.89 32.69 -8.46
CA ALA A 298 10.36 32.66 -8.54
C ALA A 298 10.84 31.53 -9.44
N LEU A 299 10.26 30.33 -9.32
CA LEU A 299 10.58 29.18 -10.16
C LEU A 299 10.18 29.39 -11.63
N GLN A 300 9.02 30.03 -11.89
CA GLN A 300 8.60 30.40 -13.24
C GLN A 300 9.57 31.40 -13.89
N LYS A 301 10.09 32.39 -13.15
CA LYS A 301 11.11 33.30 -13.63
C LYS A 301 12.42 32.60 -14.01
N GLN A 302 12.72 31.47 -13.40
CA GLN A 302 13.86 30.61 -13.73
C GLN A 302 13.57 29.65 -14.91
N GLY A 303 12.40 29.76 -15.55
CA GLY A 303 12.01 28.95 -16.71
C GLY A 303 11.41 27.60 -16.37
N ILE A 304 11.08 27.32 -15.10
CA ILE A 304 10.42 26.09 -14.69
C ILE A 304 8.93 26.22 -14.99
N SER A 305 8.42 25.33 -15.83
CA SER A 305 7.01 25.35 -16.21
C SER A 305 6.10 24.88 -15.06
N SER A 306 4.87 25.41 -14.97
CA SER A 306 3.88 24.97 -13.96
C SER A 306 3.56 23.47 -14.03
N LYS A 307 3.72 22.83 -15.19
CA LYS A 307 3.55 21.37 -15.38
C LYS A 307 4.64 20.55 -14.69
N ALA A 308 5.79 21.16 -14.42
CA ALA A 308 6.92 20.53 -13.71
C ALA A 308 6.85 20.73 -12.19
N MET A 309 5.87 21.50 -11.71
CA MET A 309 5.65 21.76 -10.29
C MET A 309 4.51 20.85 -9.77
N GLN A 310 4.70 20.29 -8.59
CA GLN A 310 3.66 19.55 -7.88
C GLN A 310 3.50 20.17 -6.49
N VAL A 311 2.27 20.55 -6.16
CA VAL A 311 1.85 21.07 -4.85
C VAL A 311 1.02 20.04 -4.13
#